data_181d9f0427f31e1a9f3a4cf2e19ab3f9
#
_entry.id   181d9f0427f31e1a9f3a4cf2e19ab3f9
#
_cell.length_a   1.000
_cell.length_b   1.000
_cell.length_c   1.000
_cell.angle_alpha   90.00
_cell.angle_beta   90.00
_cell.angle_gamma   90.00
#
_symmetry.space_group_name_H-M   'P 1'
#
loop_
_entity.id
_entity.type
_entity.pdbx_description
1 polymer ?
#
loop_
_entity_poly.entity_id
_entity_poly.type
_entity_poly.pdbx_seq_one_letter_code
_entity_poly.pdbx_strand_id
1 'polypeptide(L)'
;MVITEVRIKLMDDNNENERLQAFCSVTFDDAFVVRDLKIIEGTKGSFVAMPSRKLTDRCPGCGSKNHLRARFCNACGGKLDEDRATRDADGRVKLHADIAHPINSACREVIQSAVLKAFRDASV
;
A
#
# COMPACT_ATOMS: atom_id res chain seq x y z
N MET A 1 -5.66 -20.35 9.63
CA MET A 1 -6.23 -19.18 8.94
C MET A 1 -6.37 -19.52 7.47
N VAL A 2 -7.60 -19.54 6.97
CA VAL A 2 -7.91 -19.95 5.60
C VAL A 2 -8.47 -18.77 4.82
N ILE A 3 -7.96 -18.57 3.60
CA ILE A 3 -8.51 -17.56 2.70
C ILE A 3 -9.79 -18.14 2.09
N THR A 4 -10.92 -17.49 2.34
CA THR A 4 -12.24 -17.94 1.90
C THR A 4 -12.79 -17.13 0.74
N GLU A 5 -12.28 -15.93 0.49
CA GLU A 5 -12.68 -15.10 -0.64
C GLU A 5 -11.56 -14.13 -1.02
N VAL A 6 -11.39 -13.91 -2.31
CA VAL A 6 -10.54 -12.84 -2.85
C VAL A 6 -11.37 -12.07 -3.86
N ARG A 7 -11.49 -10.75 -3.66
CA ARG A 7 -12.19 -9.87 -4.60
C ARG A 7 -11.16 -8.98 -5.29
N ILE A 8 -11.29 -8.89 -6.61
CA ILE A 8 -10.38 -8.09 -7.45
C ILE A 8 -11.17 -6.96 -8.08
N LYS A 9 -10.62 -5.74 -7.98
CA LYS A 9 -11.12 -4.58 -8.69
C LYS A 9 -10.03 -4.12 -9.65
N LEU A 10 -10.22 -4.41 -10.94
CA LEU A 10 -9.28 -4.01 -11.97
C LEU A 10 -9.27 -2.49 -12.12
N MET A 11 -8.10 -1.93 -12.38
CA MET A 11 -7.97 -0.52 -12.71
C MET A 11 -8.43 -0.28 -14.15
N ASP A 12 -9.02 0.89 -14.40
CA ASP A 12 -9.42 1.27 -15.75
C ASP A 12 -8.21 1.81 -16.52
N ASP A 13 -8.40 2.04 -17.84
CA ASP A 13 -7.35 2.49 -18.74
C ASP A 13 -6.88 3.92 -18.47
N ASN A 14 -7.60 4.67 -17.64
CA ASN A 14 -7.27 6.06 -17.28
C ASN A 14 -6.45 6.16 -15.99
N ASN A 15 -5.94 5.05 -15.49
CA ASN A 15 -5.11 5.03 -14.31
C ASN A 15 -3.79 5.76 -14.54
N GLU A 16 -3.52 6.81 -13.76
CA GLU A 16 -2.29 7.60 -13.83
C GLU A 16 -1.05 6.81 -13.41
N ASN A 17 -1.22 5.82 -12.53
CA ASN A 17 -0.13 4.94 -12.11
C ASN A 17 -0.19 3.65 -12.92
N GLU A 18 0.57 3.62 -14.00
CA GLU A 18 0.60 2.48 -14.94
C GLU A 18 1.05 1.17 -14.28
N ARG A 19 1.78 1.22 -13.18
CA ARG A 19 2.25 0.02 -12.49
C ARG A 19 1.17 -0.59 -11.60
N LEU A 20 0.19 0.18 -11.16
CA LEU A 20 -0.92 -0.30 -10.35
C LEU A 20 -1.95 -0.99 -11.25
N GLN A 21 -2.09 -2.30 -11.11
CA GLN A 21 -2.96 -3.10 -11.98
C GLN A 21 -4.34 -3.34 -11.40
N ALA A 22 -4.44 -3.46 -10.07
CA ALA A 22 -5.71 -3.75 -9.41
C ALA A 22 -5.62 -3.45 -7.92
N PHE A 23 -6.79 -3.23 -7.31
CA PHE A 23 -6.97 -3.33 -5.86
C PHE A 23 -7.61 -4.67 -5.54
N CYS A 24 -7.37 -5.18 -4.36
CA CYS A 24 -8.04 -6.40 -3.93
C CYS A 24 -8.32 -6.43 -2.44
N SER A 25 -9.24 -7.30 -2.05
CA SER A 25 -9.51 -7.62 -0.66
C SER A 25 -9.42 -9.13 -0.47
N VAL A 26 -8.99 -9.54 0.71
CA VAL A 26 -8.84 -10.95 1.07
C VAL A 26 -9.63 -11.22 2.34
N THR A 27 -10.52 -12.21 2.30
CA THR A 27 -11.32 -12.63 3.45
C THR A 27 -10.73 -13.90 4.04
N PHE A 28 -10.58 -13.92 5.34
CA PHE A 28 -10.07 -15.08 6.09
C PHE A 28 -11.18 -15.69 6.93
N ASP A 29 -11.35 -17.02 6.86
CA ASP A 29 -12.29 -17.78 7.68
C ASP A 29 -13.73 -17.24 7.64
N ASP A 30 -14.13 -16.59 6.54
CA ASP A 30 -15.43 -15.90 6.41
C ASP A 30 -15.74 -14.91 7.53
N ALA A 31 -14.73 -14.48 8.29
CA ALA A 31 -14.90 -13.67 9.49
C ALA A 31 -14.09 -12.39 9.50
N PHE A 32 -13.02 -12.29 8.70
CA PHE A 32 -12.13 -11.15 8.72
C PHE A 32 -11.68 -10.80 7.31
N VAL A 33 -11.79 -9.52 6.95
CA VAL A 33 -11.38 -9.06 5.62
C VAL A 33 -10.28 -8.01 5.74
N VAL A 34 -9.25 -8.15 4.91
CA VAL A 34 -8.24 -7.12 4.71
C VAL A 34 -8.47 -6.48 3.35
N ARG A 35 -8.65 -5.17 3.32
CA ARG A 35 -8.93 -4.40 2.11
C ARG A 35 -7.71 -3.61 1.65
N ASP A 36 -7.79 -3.09 0.44
CA ASP A 36 -6.81 -2.16 -0.14
C ASP A 36 -5.42 -2.77 -0.34
N LEU A 37 -5.36 -4.09 -0.54
CA LEU A 37 -4.17 -4.68 -1.12
C LEU A 37 -4.06 -4.21 -2.57
N LYS A 38 -2.84 -4.08 -3.07
CA LYS A 38 -2.57 -3.63 -4.43
C LYS A 38 -1.81 -4.69 -5.20
N ILE A 39 -2.14 -4.84 -6.47
CA ILE A 39 -1.37 -5.65 -7.40
C ILE A 39 -0.58 -4.70 -8.27
N ILE A 40 0.74 -4.81 -8.19
CA ILE A 40 1.67 -3.89 -8.84
C ILE A 40 2.53 -4.67 -9.83
N GLU A 41 2.72 -4.12 -11.02
CA GLU A 41 3.60 -4.69 -12.01
C GLU A 41 5.06 -4.34 -11.67
N GLY A 42 5.84 -5.36 -11.39
CA GLY A 42 7.27 -5.22 -11.12
C GLY A 42 8.11 -5.67 -12.31
N THR A 43 9.42 -5.51 -12.21
CA THR A 43 10.37 -5.92 -13.25
C THR A 43 10.39 -7.44 -13.47
N LYS A 44 10.04 -8.21 -12.45
CA LYS A 44 10.01 -9.68 -12.50
C LYS A 44 8.59 -10.26 -12.51
N GLY A 45 7.59 -9.44 -12.80
CA GLY A 45 6.19 -9.84 -12.80
C GLY A 45 5.37 -9.09 -11.76
N SER A 46 4.10 -9.42 -11.67
CA SER A 46 3.19 -8.79 -10.71
C SER A 46 3.43 -9.28 -9.29
N PHE A 47 3.31 -8.39 -8.33
CA PHE A 47 3.39 -8.74 -6.91
C PHE A 47 2.30 -8.03 -6.12
N VAL A 48 2.06 -8.53 -4.91
CA VAL A 48 1.02 -8.01 -4.01
C VAL A 48 1.68 -7.07 -2.99
N ALA A 49 1.19 -5.84 -2.93
CA ALA A 49 1.57 -4.88 -1.90
C ALA A 49 0.49 -4.84 -0.82
N MET A 50 0.91 -4.90 0.43
CA MET A 50 0.00 -4.85 1.57
C MET A 50 -0.59 -3.45 1.75
N PRO A 51 -1.77 -3.33 2.40
CA PRO A 51 -2.34 -2.01 2.64
C PRO A 51 -1.43 -1.20 3.55
N SER A 52 -1.21 0.05 3.17
CA SER A 52 -0.31 0.94 3.89
C SER A 52 -0.91 2.33 3.98
N ARG A 53 -0.40 3.12 4.92
CA ARG A 53 -0.75 4.53 5.06
C ARG A 53 0.49 5.39 4.83
N LYS A 54 0.28 6.58 4.32
CA LYS A 54 1.34 7.56 4.18
C LYS A 54 1.70 8.10 5.56
N LEU A 55 2.99 8.14 5.86
CA LEU A 55 3.48 8.72 7.10
C LEU A 55 3.38 10.25 7.03
N THR A 56 3.03 10.84 8.17
CA THR A 56 2.85 12.28 8.31
C THR A 56 3.61 12.78 9.53
N ASP A 57 3.88 14.10 9.55
CA ASP A 57 4.35 14.78 10.75
C ASP A 57 3.55 16.08 10.94
N ARG A 58 3.76 16.74 12.07
CA ARG A 58 3.03 17.97 12.39
C ARG A 58 3.81 19.19 11.94
N CYS A 59 3.09 20.17 11.39
CA CYS A 59 3.66 21.48 11.07
C CYS A 59 4.14 22.16 12.35
N PRO A 60 5.39 22.64 12.40
CA PRO A 60 5.88 23.36 13.59
C PRO A 60 5.15 24.67 13.86
N GLY A 61 4.49 25.24 12.84
CA GLY A 61 3.78 26.50 12.99
C GLY A 61 2.32 26.35 13.47
N CYS A 62 1.58 25.39 12.93
CA CYS A 62 0.13 25.26 13.20
C CYS A 62 -0.28 23.89 13.76
N GLY A 63 0.60 22.89 13.79
CA GLY A 63 0.30 21.57 14.32
C GLY A 63 -0.48 20.64 13.39
N SER A 64 -0.82 21.07 12.18
CA SER A 64 -1.52 20.23 11.22
C SER A 64 -0.63 19.13 10.68
N LYS A 65 -1.22 17.96 10.42
CA LYS A 65 -0.50 16.82 9.84
C LYS A 65 -0.26 17.04 8.36
N ASN A 66 0.96 16.79 7.91
CA ASN A 66 1.36 16.86 6.52
C ASN A 66 2.15 15.63 6.13
N HIS A 67 1.99 15.22 4.88
CA HIS A 67 2.77 14.16 4.27
C HIS A 67 4.26 14.51 4.37
N LEU A 68 5.13 13.52 4.60
CA LEU A 68 6.56 13.73 4.79
C LEU A 68 7.27 14.34 3.57
N ARG A 69 6.68 14.26 2.38
CA ARG A 69 7.20 14.90 1.17
C ARG A 69 6.65 16.29 0.93
N ALA A 70 5.70 16.74 1.76
CA ALA A 70 5.14 18.08 1.58
C ALA A 70 6.22 19.15 1.83
N ARG A 71 6.29 20.12 0.96
CA ARG A 71 7.21 21.26 1.08
C ARG A 71 6.59 22.44 1.81
N PHE A 72 5.27 22.51 1.79
CA PHE A 72 4.49 23.55 2.45
C PHE A 72 3.34 22.94 3.22
N CYS A 73 3.00 23.54 4.34
CA CYS A 73 1.89 23.09 5.16
C CYS A 73 0.57 23.23 4.39
N ASN A 74 -0.20 22.17 4.39
CA ASN A 74 -1.52 22.09 3.76
C ASN A 74 -2.53 23.05 4.41
N ALA A 75 -2.37 23.41 5.69
CA ALA A 75 -3.29 24.26 6.43
C ALA A 75 -2.86 25.72 6.50
N CYS A 76 -1.60 26.00 6.88
CA CYS A 76 -1.15 27.38 7.09
C CYS A 76 -0.24 27.93 5.97
N GLY A 77 0.18 27.09 5.04
CA GLY A 77 1.06 27.49 3.94
C GLY A 77 2.52 27.72 4.33
N GLY A 78 2.88 27.48 5.59
CA GLY A 78 4.27 27.63 6.05
C GLY A 78 5.21 26.64 5.40
N LYS A 79 6.46 27.08 5.16
CA LYS A 79 7.47 26.22 4.55
C LYS A 79 7.88 25.11 5.52
N LEU A 80 7.93 23.88 5.02
CA LEU A 80 8.35 22.71 5.78
C LEU A 80 9.76 22.29 5.38
N ASP A 81 10.51 21.71 6.32
CA ASP A 81 11.83 21.16 6.06
C ASP A 81 11.70 19.97 5.12
N GLU A 82 12.54 19.90 4.10
CA GLU A 82 12.50 18.86 3.08
C GLU A 82 13.03 17.50 3.56
N ASP A 83 13.83 17.47 4.60
CA ASP A 83 14.52 16.25 5.08
C ASP A 83 13.98 15.77 6.42
N ARG A 84 12.65 15.64 6.52
CA ARG A 84 11.97 15.25 7.75
C ARG A 84 11.79 13.75 7.91
N ALA A 85 11.85 13.00 6.80
CA ALA A 85 11.57 11.57 6.83
C ALA A 85 12.72 10.79 7.45
N THR A 86 12.38 9.77 8.25
CA THR A 86 13.37 8.83 8.76
C THR A 86 13.81 7.87 7.66
N ARG A 87 15.01 7.32 7.81
CA ARG A 87 15.53 6.33 6.87
C ARG A 87 15.51 4.95 7.52
N ASP A 88 15.25 3.91 6.71
CA ASP A 88 15.32 2.54 7.18
C ASP A 88 16.78 2.05 7.21
N ALA A 89 16.96 0.77 7.56
CA ALA A 89 18.29 0.17 7.65
C ALA A 89 19.05 0.16 6.32
N ASP A 90 18.34 0.21 5.19
CA ASP A 90 18.93 0.25 3.85
C ASP A 90 19.22 1.67 3.36
N GLY A 91 18.99 2.68 4.19
CA GLY A 91 19.18 4.07 3.84
C GLY A 91 18.05 4.68 3.01
N ARG A 92 16.98 3.93 2.76
CA ARG A 92 15.83 4.42 2.01
C ARG A 92 14.92 5.27 2.89
N VAL A 93 14.36 6.31 2.31
CA VAL A 93 13.41 7.17 3.02
C VAL A 93 12.12 6.40 3.28
N LYS A 94 11.71 6.35 4.55
CA LYS A 94 10.48 5.68 4.96
C LYS A 94 9.31 6.66 4.86
N LEU A 95 8.43 6.44 3.87
CA LEU A 95 7.29 7.32 3.59
C LEU A 95 5.94 6.66 3.88
N HIS A 96 5.92 5.35 4.07
CA HIS A 96 4.70 4.56 4.29
C HIS A 96 4.91 3.58 5.43
N ALA A 97 3.82 3.21 6.08
CA ALA A 97 3.79 2.14 7.08
C ALA A 97 2.65 1.19 6.74
N ASP A 98 2.90 -0.10 6.82
CA ASP A 98 1.87 -1.10 6.59
C ASP A 98 0.79 -1.00 7.67
N ILE A 99 -0.48 -1.09 7.24
CA ILE A 99 -1.62 -1.19 8.15
C ILE A 99 -1.78 -2.64 8.59
N ALA A 100 -1.55 -3.57 7.67
CA ALA A 100 -1.62 -5.00 7.93
C ALA A 100 -0.56 -5.70 7.09
N HIS A 101 0.09 -6.71 7.65
CA HIS A 101 1.09 -7.50 6.90
C HIS A 101 1.23 -8.89 7.51
N PRO A 102 1.60 -9.89 6.70
CA PRO A 102 1.94 -11.21 7.22
C PRO A 102 3.24 -11.15 8.02
N ILE A 103 3.30 -11.92 9.10
CA ILE A 103 4.48 -11.92 9.99
C ILE A 103 5.51 -12.99 9.62
N ASN A 104 5.23 -13.80 8.61
CA ASN A 104 6.18 -14.81 8.13
C ASN A 104 6.02 -15.00 6.63
N SER A 105 7.02 -15.65 6.01
CA SER A 105 7.03 -15.87 4.58
C SER A 105 5.96 -16.86 4.12
N ALA A 106 5.61 -17.85 4.93
CA ALA A 106 4.59 -18.83 4.58
C ALA A 106 3.22 -18.15 4.41
N CYS A 107 2.84 -17.28 5.33
CA CYS A 107 1.61 -16.51 5.23
C CYS A 107 1.62 -15.57 4.02
N ARG A 108 2.74 -14.91 3.77
CA ARG A 108 2.91 -14.02 2.61
C ARG A 108 2.72 -14.77 1.30
N GLU A 109 3.28 -15.97 1.18
CA GLU A 109 3.14 -16.78 -0.02
C GLU A 109 1.70 -17.24 -0.26
N VAL A 110 0.99 -17.62 0.80
CA VAL A 110 -0.41 -18.00 0.72
C VAL A 110 -1.26 -16.84 0.18
N ILE A 111 -1.07 -15.65 0.73
CA ILE A 111 -1.81 -14.45 0.29
C ILE A 111 -1.45 -14.11 -1.16
N GLN A 112 -0.17 -14.07 -1.48
CA GLN A 112 0.30 -13.70 -2.82
C GLN A 112 -0.21 -14.69 -3.87
N SER A 113 -0.11 -15.98 -3.61
CA SER A 113 -0.58 -17.00 -4.54
C SER A 113 -2.08 -16.91 -4.79
N ALA A 114 -2.87 -16.74 -3.74
CA ALA A 114 -4.33 -16.63 -3.86
C ALA A 114 -4.73 -15.35 -4.62
N VAL A 115 -4.11 -14.23 -4.30
CA VAL A 115 -4.43 -12.94 -4.93
C VAL A 115 -4.01 -12.94 -6.41
N LEU A 116 -2.82 -13.41 -6.73
CA LEU A 116 -2.34 -13.43 -8.12
C LEU A 116 -3.14 -14.40 -8.98
N LYS A 117 -3.58 -15.52 -8.41
CA LYS A 117 -4.48 -16.45 -9.13
C LYS A 117 -5.82 -15.79 -9.44
N ALA A 118 -6.43 -15.14 -8.45
CA ALA A 118 -7.70 -14.42 -8.64
C ALA A 118 -7.55 -13.30 -9.66
N PHE A 119 -6.42 -12.60 -9.66
CA PHE A 119 -6.13 -11.55 -10.62
C PHE A 119 -6.04 -12.09 -12.04
N ARG A 120 -5.32 -13.19 -12.24
CA ARG A 120 -5.24 -13.82 -13.57
C ARG A 120 -6.61 -14.25 -14.07
N ASP A 121 -7.44 -14.82 -13.21
CA ASP A 121 -8.79 -15.25 -13.56
C ASP A 121 -9.69 -14.05 -13.91
N ALA A 122 -9.53 -12.92 -13.23
CA ALA A 122 -10.32 -11.72 -13.46
C ALA A 122 -9.89 -10.95 -14.70
N SER A 123 -8.62 -11.06 -15.11
CA SER A 123 -8.06 -10.28 -16.23
C SER A 123 -8.15 -10.98 -17.59
N VAL A 124 -8.71 -12.17 -17.62
CA VAL A 124 -8.91 -12.94 -18.87
C VAL A 124 -10.09 -12.42 -19.65
#